data_ee33455e0dadf51f31af381ad4678a43
#
_entry.id   ee33455e0dadf51f31af381ad4678a43
#
_cell.length_a   1.000
_cell.length_b   1.000
_cell.length_c   1.000
_cell.angle_alpha   90.00
_cell.angle_beta   90.00
_cell.angle_gamma   90.00
#
_symmetry.space_group_name_H-M   'P 1'
#
loop_
_entity.id
_entity.type
_entity.pdbx_description
1 polymer ?
#
loop_
_entity_poly.entity_id
_entity_poly.type
_entity_poly.pdbx_seq_one_letter_code
_entity_poly.pdbx_strand_id
1 'polypeptide(L)'
;LYLARIYKALNFNVEIEPYYKEVLQYPDIVINQENAIEVQFSKISISKIIRRTTGLKRIGLNVIWIIKDVPLKYKYVKLSPFQSAFIHPINRTLVTWDSKKFVLILYSQLQHVGGKNFVAQRKVLKFEDIINMTFQSNNVPNFRLSASNIQRYINYCRKRHSVLEPTLSA
;
A
#
# COMPACT_ATOMS: atom_id res chain seq x y z
N LEU A 1 4.60 9.67 -15.87
CA LEU A 1 5.49 10.76 -16.32
C LEU A 1 5.69 11.87 -15.28
N TYR A 2 4.64 12.28 -14.54
CA TYR A 2 4.77 13.33 -13.51
C TYR A 2 5.74 12.94 -12.40
N LEU A 3 5.58 11.75 -11.81
CA LEU A 3 6.48 11.24 -10.76
C LEU A 3 7.93 11.15 -11.25
N ALA A 4 8.16 10.67 -12.48
CA ALA A 4 9.49 10.61 -13.05
C ALA A 4 10.18 11.99 -13.12
N ARG A 5 9.43 13.04 -13.47
CA ARG A 5 9.95 14.42 -13.48
C ARG A 5 10.34 14.89 -12.08
N ILE A 6 9.52 14.60 -11.06
CA ILE A 6 9.82 14.93 -9.68
C ILE A 6 11.11 14.26 -9.23
N TYR A 7 11.25 12.95 -9.45
CA TYR A 7 12.45 12.23 -9.02
C TYR A 7 13.71 12.68 -9.76
N LYS A 8 13.61 13.02 -11.06
CA LYS A 8 14.71 13.65 -11.79
C LYS A 8 15.09 15.01 -11.21
N ALA A 9 14.11 15.85 -10.84
CA ALA A 9 14.35 17.14 -10.21
C ALA A 9 15.00 17.01 -8.82
N LEU A 10 14.78 15.89 -8.13
CA LEU A 10 15.42 15.53 -6.86
C LEU A 10 16.79 14.85 -7.04
N ASN A 11 17.35 14.86 -8.26
CA ASN A 11 18.65 14.27 -8.63
C ASN A 11 18.74 12.74 -8.47
N PHE A 12 17.63 12.03 -8.56
CA PHE A 12 17.65 10.58 -8.65
C PHE A 12 17.95 10.12 -10.08
N ASN A 13 18.62 8.97 -10.23
CA ASN A 13 18.72 8.29 -11.50
C ASN A 13 17.36 7.62 -11.81
N VAL A 14 16.72 8.03 -12.92
CA VAL A 14 15.34 7.62 -13.24
C VAL A 14 15.30 7.06 -14.65
N GLU A 15 14.89 5.80 -14.75
CA GLU A 15 14.55 5.12 -15.99
C GLU A 15 13.03 5.00 -16.11
N ILE A 16 12.49 5.31 -17.28
CA ILE A 16 11.04 5.26 -17.56
C ILE A 16 10.78 4.06 -18.45
N GLU A 17 9.90 3.16 -18.00
CA GLU A 17 9.50 1.93 -18.71
C GLU A 17 10.69 1.10 -19.23
N PRO A 18 11.74 0.87 -18.42
CA PRO A 18 12.85 0.03 -18.87
C PRO A 18 12.40 -1.41 -19.06
N TYR A 19 12.92 -2.07 -20.10
CA TYR A 19 12.58 -3.46 -20.37
C TYR A 19 13.56 -4.42 -19.68
N TYR A 20 13.01 -5.30 -18.85
CA TYR A 20 13.76 -6.39 -18.21
C TYR A 20 13.44 -7.73 -18.90
N LYS A 21 14.35 -8.18 -19.75
CA LYS A 21 14.20 -9.40 -20.54
C LYS A 21 14.03 -10.65 -19.69
N GLU A 22 14.69 -10.71 -18.55
CA GLU A 22 14.71 -11.85 -17.64
C GLU A 22 13.32 -12.19 -17.09
N VAL A 23 12.46 -11.19 -17.00
CA VAL A 23 11.10 -11.31 -16.45
C VAL A 23 10.02 -10.88 -17.42
N LEU A 24 10.41 -10.43 -18.61
CA LEU A 24 9.53 -9.94 -19.68
C LEU A 24 8.58 -8.84 -19.15
N GLN A 25 9.15 -7.86 -18.45
CA GLN A 25 8.37 -6.80 -17.80
C GLN A 25 8.94 -5.41 -18.06
N TYR A 26 8.02 -4.44 -18.03
CA TYR A 26 8.29 -3.01 -18.08
C TYR A 26 7.70 -2.39 -16.82
N PRO A 27 8.49 -2.14 -15.75
CA PRO A 27 8.03 -1.30 -14.65
C PRO A 27 7.83 0.14 -15.12
N ASP A 28 6.88 0.87 -14.53
CA ASP A 28 6.59 2.23 -14.98
C ASP A 28 7.78 3.18 -14.78
N ILE A 29 8.45 3.07 -13.62
CA ILE A 29 9.63 3.87 -13.29
C ILE A 29 10.61 3.01 -12.49
N VAL A 30 11.91 3.11 -12.80
CA VAL A 30 12.96 2.55 -11.94
C VAL A 30 13.86 3.68 -11.44
N ILE A 31 14.12 3.69 -10.14
CA ILE A 31 14.92 4.70 -9.47
C ILE A 31 16.18 4.04 -8.92
N ASN A 32 17.33 4.63 -9.23
CA ASN A 32 18.67 4.19 -8.82
C ASN A 32 18.96 2.70 -9.14
N GLN A 33 18.30 2.14 -10.14
CA GLN A 33 18.40 0.72 -10.50
C GLN A 33 18.05 -0.26 -9.38
N GLU A 34 17.38 0.20 -8.33
CA GLU A 34 17.04 -0.57 -7.14
C GLU A 34 15.55 -0.62 -6.84
N ASN A 35 14.82 0.45 -7.18
CA ASN A 35 13.42 0.62 -6.80
C ASN A 35 12.54 0.73 -8.04
N ALA A 36 11.66 -0.22 -8.24
CA ALA A 36 10.61 -0.16 -9.24
C ALA A 36 9.34 0.46 -8.65
N ILE A 37 8.89 1.56 -9.21
CA ILE A 37 7.60 2.17 -8.89
C ILE A 37 6.60 1.76 -9.95
N GLU A 38 5.51 1.18 -9.52
CA GLU A 38 4.36 0.78 -10.33
C GLU A 38 3.15 1.61 -9.97
N VAL A 39 2.56 2.29 -10.95
CA VAL A 39 1.40 3.16 -10.74
C VAL A 39 0.14 2.49 -11.29
N GLN A 40 -0.75 2.08 -10.40
CA GLN A 40 -1.94 1.32 -10.79
C GLN A 40 -3.23 2.02 -10.40
N PHE A 41 -3.82 2.74 -11.33
CA PHE A 41 -5.09 3.47 -11.11
C PHE A 41 -6.31 2.70 -11.65
N SER A 42 -6.11 1.81 -12.60
CA SER A 42 -7.15 0.94 -13.14
C SER A 42 -7.12 -0.44 -12.48
N LYS A 43 -8.26 -1.12 -12.50
CA LYS A 43 -8.38 -2.46 -11.92
C LYS A 43 -7.68 -3.49 -12.80
N ILE A 44 -6.83 -4.31 -12.18
CA ILE A 44 -6.20 -5.49 -12.79
C ILE A 44 -6.44 -6.72 -11.91
N SER A 45 -6.16 -7.90 -12.42
CA SER A 45 -6.28 -9.13 -11.62
C SER A 45 -5.21 -9.23 -10.55
N ILE A 46 -5.55 -9.83 -9.43
CA ILE A 46 -4.61 -10.07 -8.31
C ILE A 46 -3.43 -10.93 -8.78
N SER A 47 -3.67 -11.92 -9.62
CA SER A 47 -2.61 -12.76 -10.21
C SER A 47 -1.61 -11.95 -11.02
N LYS A 48 -2.06 -10.90 -11.73
CA LYS A 48 -1.16 -9.98 -12.46
C LYS A 48 -0.31 -9.14 -11.50
N ILE A 49 -0.89 -8.66 -10.40
CA ILE A 49 -0.15 -7.94 -9.35
C ILE A 49 0.95 -8.84 -8.78
N ILE A 50 0.60 -10.06 -8.38
CA ILE A 50 1.54 -11.03 -7.82
C ILE A 50 2.66 -11.33 -8.82
N ARG A 51 2.33 -11.63 -10.08
CA ARG A 51 3.31 -11.94 -11.13
C ARG A 51 4.28 -10.78 -11.36
N ARG A 52 3.78 -9.54 -11.45
CA ARG A 52 4.63 -8.36 -11.64
C ARG A 52 5.55 -8.16 -10.43
N THR A 53 5.01 -8.19 -9.24
CA THR A 53 5.78 -8.02 -8.00
C THR A 53 6.85 -9.10 -7.85
N THR A 54 6.50 -10.37 -8.03
CA THR A 54 7.43 -11.49 -7.88
C THR A 54 8.53 -11.45 -8.96
N GLY A 55 8.16 -11.13 -10.20
CA GLY A 55 9.12 -11.03 -11.29
C GLY A 55 10.18 -9.96 -11.03
N LEU A 56 9.77 -8.74 -10.69
CA LEU A 56 10.69 -7.63 -10.42
C LEU A 56 11.56 -7.89 -9.18
N LYS A 57 10.99 -8.47 -8.11
CA LYS A 57 11.76 -8.87 -6.92
C LYS A 57 12.81 -9.93 -7.24
N ARG A 58 12.52 -10.88 -8.14
CA ARG A 58 13.47 -11.92 -8.54
C ARG A 58 14.73 -11.36 -9.18
N ILE A 59 14.65 -10.23 -9.85
CA ILE A 59 15.81 -9.53 -10.45
C ILE A 59 16.42 -8.47 -9.52
N GLY A 60 16.05 -8.47 -8.24
CA GLY A 60 16.65 -7.63 -7.21
C GLY A 60 16.02 -6.24 -7.01
N LEU A 61 14.90 -5.95 -7.68
CA LEU A 61 14.22 -4.68 -7.52
C LEU A 61 13.26 -4.69 -6.33
N ASN A 62 13.28 -3.64 -5.54
CA ASN A 62 12.21 -3.33 -4.60
C ASN A 62 10.99 -2.81 -5.35
N VAL A 63 9.82 -3.37 -5.10
CA VAL A 63 8.60 -2.98 -5.81
C VAL A 63 7.70 -2.15 -4.92
N ILE A 64 7.41 -0.95 -5.38
CA ILE A 64 6.53 0.00 -4.71
C ILE A 64 5.31 0.25 -5.59
N TRP A 65 4.15 -0.16 -5.11
CA TRP A 65 2.89 0.12 -5.79
C TRP A 65 2.29 1.43 -5.31
N ILE A 66 1.85 2.26 -6.24
CA ILE A 66 1.08 3.47 -5.98
C ILE A 66 -0.29 3.30 -6.61
N ILE A 67 -1.32 3.33 -5.79
CA ILE A 67 -2.71 3.27 -6.26
C ILE A 67 -3.38 4.64 -6.08
N LYS A 68 -4.55 4.80 -6.68
CA LYS A 68 -5.38 5.98 -6.46
C LYS A 68 -5.76 6.10 -4.98
N ASP A 69 -5.78 7.31 -4.45
CA ASP A 69 -6.15 7.53 -3.05
C ASP A 69 -7.54 6.99 -2.73
N VAL A 70 -7.70 6.56 -1.50
CA VAL A 70 -8.89 5.88 -1.00
C VAL A 70 -9.64 6.75 0.00
N PRO A 71 -10.97 6.69 0.03
CA PRO A 71 -11.74 7.51 0.93
C PRO A 71 -11.59 7.06 2.39
N LEU A 72 -11.47 8.05 3.28
CA LEU A 72 -11.66 7.83 4.71
C LEU A 72 -13.17 7.95 5.03
N LYS A 73 -13.71 6.94 5.69
CA LYS A 73 -15.07 6.99 6.20
C LYS A 73 -15.10 6.59 7.68
N TYR A 74 -15.51 7.51 8.55
CA TYR A 74 -15.60 7.29 10.01
C TYR A 74 -14.31 6.76 10.64
N LYS A 75 -13.14 7.32 10.29
CA LYS A 75 -11.82 6.89 10.76
C LYS A 75 -11.35 5.54 10.20
N TYR A 76 -12.08 4.91 9.31
CA TYR A 76 -11.68 3.69 8.63
C TYR A 76 -11.21 3.99 7.21
N VAL A 77 -10.19 3.28 6.79
CA VAL A 77 -9.78 3.20 5.39
C VAL A 77 -10.60 2.08 4.76
N LYS A 78 -11.40 2.39 3.74
CA LYS A 78 -12.18 1.37 3.02
C LYS A 78 -11.40 0.88 1.81
N LEU A 79 -10.99 -0.37 1.83
CA LEU A 79 -10.29 -1.01 0.74
C LEU A 79 -11.15 -2.13 0.14
N SER A 80 -11.28 -2.10 -1.18
CA SER A 80 -11.79 -3.26 -1.93
C SER A 80 -10.79 -4.42 -1.86
N PRO A 81 -11.19 -5.66 -2.18
CA PRO A 81 -10.25 -6.78 -2.30
C PRO A 81 -9.08 -6.47 -3.24
N PHE A 82 -9.35 -5.78 -4.34
CA PHE A 82 -8.32 -5.32 -5.27
C PHE A 82 -7.32 -4.34 -4.61
N GLN A 83 -7.80 -3.32 -3.90
CA GLN A 83 -6.94 -2.34 -3.25
C GLN A 83 -6.15 -2.95 -2.10
N SER A 84 -6.74 -3.88 -1.34
CA SER A 84 -6.04 -4.56 -0.25
C SER A 84 -4.90 -5.48 -0.73
N ALA A 85 -4.92 -5.91 -1.99
CA ALA A 85 -3.84 -6.70 -2.58
C ALA A 85 -2.52 -5.92 -2.71
N PHE A 86 -2.56 -4.59 -2.66
CA PHE A 86 -1.37 -3.72 -2.69
C PHE A 86 -0.77 -3.42 -1.32
N ILE A 87 -1.40 -3.88 -0.24
CA ILE A 87 -0.82 -3.73 1.10
C ILE A 87 0.46 -4.55 1.18
N HIS A 88 1.57 -3.88 1.55
CA HIS A 88 2.84 -4.58 1.74
C HIS A 88 2.70 -5.63 2.85
N PRO A 89 3.00 -6.91 2.59
CA PRO A 89 2.65 -8.00 3.50
C PRO A 89 3.39 -7.94 4.85
N ILE A 90 4.62 -7.44 4.85
CA ILE A 90 5.44 -7.34 6.06
C ILE A 90 5.21 -6.01 6.76
N ASN A 91 5.38 -4.89 6.06
CA ASN A 91 5.34 -3.54 6.65
C ASN A 91 3.91 -3.05 6.90
N ARG A 92 2.90 -3.74 6.34
CA ARG A 92 1.50 -3.34 6.45
C ARG A 92 1.28 -1.88 6.03
N THR A 93 1.90 -1.50 4.92
CA THR A 93 1.85 -0.16 4.34
C THR A 93 1.15 -0.17 2.99
N LEU A 94 0.56 0.95 2.65
CA LEU A 94 -0.05 1.21 1.35
C LEU A 94 0.28 2.64 0.95
N VAL A 95 0.77 2.82 -0.27
CA VAL A 95 1.03 4.16 -0.82
C VAL A 95 -0.04 4.50 -1.83
N THR A 96 -0.61 5.68 -1.71
CA THR A 96 -1.66 6.18 -2.58
C THR A 96 -1.31 7.55 -3.15
N TRP A 97 -1.94 7.90 -4.26
CA TRP A 97 -1.82 9.19 -4.93
C TRP A 97 -3.11 9.98 -4.81
N ASP A 98 -3.06 11.13 -4.13
CA ASP A 98 -4.14 12.11 -4.15
C ASP A 98 -3.95 13.06 -5.33
N SER A 99 -4.73 12.84 -6.39
CA SER A 99 -4.65 13.63 -7.62
C SER A 99 -5.18 15.06 -7.47
N LYS A 100 -5.97 15.35 -6.44
CA LYS A 100 -6.48 16.71 -6.19
C LYS A 100 -5.44 17.58 -5.52
N LYS A 101 -4.69 17.01 -4.57
CA LYS A 101 -3.65 17.71 -3.81
C LYS A 101 -2.26 17.53 -4.38
N PHE A 102 -2.07 16.62 -5.35
CA PHE A 102 -0.78 16.27 -5.93
C PHE A 102 0.24 15.80 -4.89
N VAL A 103 -0.19 14.95 -3.99
CA VAL A 103 0.64 14.39 -2.91
C VAL A 103 0.55 12.89 -2.85
N LEU A 104 1.66 12.27 -2.39
CA LEU A 104 1.67 10.87 -1.97
C LEU A 104 1.14 10.77 -0.54
N ILE A 105 0.37 9.73 -0.27
CA ILE A 105 -0.17 9.44 1.05
C ILE A 105 0.28 8.05 1.45
N LEU A 106 0.86 7.94 2.64
CA LEU A 106 1.20 6.69 3.27
C LEU A 106 0.15 6.30 4.29
N TYR A 107 -0.42 5.13 4.11
CA TYR A 107 -1.14 4.42 5.15
C TYR A 107 -0.19 3.39 5.76
N SER A 108 0.00 3.42 7.07
CA SER A 108 0.87 2.51 7.80
C SER A 108 0.11 1.82 8.93
N GLN A 109 0.66 0.70 9.41
CA GLN A 109 0.03 -0.13 10.43
C GLN A 109 -1.39 -0.56 10.05
N LEU A 110 -1.59 -0.87 8.76
CA LEU A 110 -2.88 -1.30 8.24
C LEU A 110 -3.33 -2.60 8.88
N GLN A 111 -4.52 -2.57 9.50
CA GLN A 111 -5.13 -3.73 10.12
C GLN A 111 -6.57 -3.88 9.65
N HIS A 112 -6.89 -5.08 9.22
CA HIS A 112 -8.25 -5.44 8.85
C HIS A 112 -9.13 -5.54 10.10
N VAL A 113 -10.24 -4.81 10.10
CA VAL A 113 -11.19 -4.79 11.22
C VAL A 113 -12.59 -5.29 10.81
N GLY A 114 -12.67 -5.93 9.65
CA GLY A 114 -13.87 -6.58 9.14
C GLY A 114 -14.43 -5.96 7.86
N GLY A 115 -14.98 -6.78 7.00
CA GLY A 115 -15.49 -6.37 5.70
C GLY A 115 -14.42 -5.70 4.84
N LYS A 116 -14.67 -4.48 4.41
CA LYS A 116 -13.70 -3.64 3.66
C LYS A 116 -12.99 -2.62 4.54
N ASN A 117 -13.15 -2.69 5.86
CA ASN A 117 -12.65 -1.67 6.77
C ASN A 117 -11.27 -2.03 7.30
N PHE A 118 -10.40 -1.04 7.30
CA PHE A 118 -9.06 -1.10 7.88
C PHE A 118 -8.87 0.10 8.81
N VAL A 119 -8.12 -0.10 9.88
CA VAL A 119 -7.54 0.99 10.66
C VAL A 119 -6.11 1.19 10.21
N ALA A 120 -5.67 2.45 10.16
CA ALA A 120 -4.32 2.80 9.74
C ALA A 120 -3.91 4.15 10.30
N GLN A 121 -2.61 4.40 10.37
CA GLN A 121 -2.07 5.74 10.45
C GLN A 121 -1.95 6.29 9.03
N ARG A 122 -2.29 7.57 8.85
CA ARG A 122 -2.26 8.26 7.55
C ARG A 122 -1.38 9.49 7.65
N LYS A 123 -0.43 9.62 6.73
CA LYS A 123 0.40 10.83 6.60
C LYS A 123 0.67 11.17 5.14
N VAL A 124 0.90 12.45 4.88
CA VAL A 124 1.46 12.90 3.60
C VAL A 124 2.93 12.47 3.57
N LEU A 125 3.31 11.82 2.47
CA LEU A 125 4.65 11.30 2.27
C LEU A 125 5.43 12.23 1.34
N LYS A 126 6.65 12.59 1.69
CA LYS A 126 7.55 13.26 0.76
C LYS A 126 7.97 12.29 -0.34
N PHE A 127 8.20 12.79 -1.55
CA PHE A 127 8.54 11.92 -2.69
C PHE A 127 9.83 11.14 -2.45
N GLU A 128 10.83 11.73 -1.85
CA GLU A 128 12.10 11.09 -1.51
C GLU A 128 11.97 10.00 -0.43
N ASP A 129 11.00 10.12 0.48
CA ASP A 129 10.81 9.17 1.59
C ASP A 129 10.29 7.82 1.11
N ILE A 130 9.64 7.75 -0.06
CA ILE A 130 9.13 6.50 -0.61
C ILE A 130 10.26 5.49 -0.88
N ILE A 131 11.43 5.99 -1.27
CA ILE A 131 12.59 5.17 -1.57
C ILE A 131 13.23 4.65 -0.29
N ASN A 132 13.28 5.47 0.74
CA ASN A 132 13.84 5.10 2.04
C ASN A 132 13.01 4.06 2.79
N MET A 133 11.71 3.97 2.52
CA MET A 133 10.82 2.98 3.14
C MET A 133 11.15 1.53 2.81
N THR A 134 11.75 1.28 1.65
CA THR A 134 12.08 -0.07 1.19
C THR A 134 13.37 -0.61 1.76
N PHE A 135 14.31 0.26 2.14
CA PHE A 135 15.60 -0.13 2.72
C PHE A 135 15.54 -0.47 4.21
N GLN A 136 14.48 -0.07 4.92
CA GLN A 136 14.29 -0.37 6.33
C GLN A 136 13.60 -1.72 6.60
N SER A 137 13.60 -2.62 5.64
CA SER A 137 12.98 -3.96 5.79
C SER A 137 13.61 -4.82 6.90
N ASN A 138 14.77 -4.45 7.41
CA ASN A 138 15.39 -5.10 8.57
C ASN A 138 14.94 -4.56 9.92
N ASN A 139 14.28 -3.40 9.94
CA ASN A 139 13.59 -2.89 11.11
C ASN A 139 12.09 -3.11 10.91
N VAL A 140 11.63 -4.33 11.15
CA VAL A 140 10.21 -4.59 11.40
C VAL A 140 9.81 -3.62 12.51
N PRO A 141 9.01 -2.57 12.23
CA PRO A 141 8.53 -1.74 13.32
C PRO A 141 7.83 -2.68 14.29
N ASN A 142 8.26 -2.67 15.55
CA ASN A 142 7.59 -3.43 16.59
C ASN A 142 6.11 -3.06 16.55
N PHE A 143 5.29 -3.94 15.98
CA PHE A 143 3.85 -3.80 15.88
C PHE A 143 3.24 -3.86 17.28
N ARG A 144 3.49 -2.85 18.09
CA ARG A 144 2.63 -2.58 19.24
C ARG A 144 1.44 -1.83 18.71
N LEU A 145 0.35 -2.57 18.51
CA LEU A 145 -0.97 -1.99 18.40
C LEU A 145 -1.15 -0.94 19.48
N SER A 146 -1.44 0.30 19.10
CA SER A 146 -1.82 1.28 20.11
C SER A 146 -3.05 0.73 20.84
N ALA A 147 -3.12 0.90 22.17
CA ALA A 147 -4.25 0.45 22.97
C ALA A 147 -5.60 0.92 22.39
N SER A 148 -5.64 2.11 21.77
CA SER A 148 -6.81 2.64 21.07
C SER A 148 -7.22 1.81 19.84
N ASN A 149 -6.27 1.24 19.10
CA ASN A 149 -6.58 0.41 17.93
C ASN A 149 -7.08 -0.97 18.34
N ILE A 150 -6.52 -1.54 19.41
CA ILE A 150 -6.99 -2.80 20.00
C ILE A 150 -8.43 -2.62 20.51
N GLN A 151 -8.70 -1.55 21.23
CA GLN A 151 -10.04 -1.28 21.77
C GLN A 151 -11.09 -1.07 20.67
N ARG A 152 -10.70 -0.42 19.56
CA ARG A 152 -11.57 -0.26 18.37
C ARG A 152 -11.88 -1.60 17.72
N TYR A 153 -10.89 -2.47 17.61
CA TYR A 153 -11.07 -3.81 17.06
C TYR A 153 -12.00 -4.66 17.95
N ILE A 154 -11.79 -4.63 19.27
CA ILE A 154 -12.65 -5.32 20.24
C ILE A 154 -14.09 -4.82 20.14
N ASN A 155 -14.31 -3.51 20.10
CA ASN A 155 -15.64 -2.91 19.99
C ASN A 155 -16.32 -3.26 18.66
N TYR A 156 -15.55 -3.35 17.57
CA TYR A 156 -16.06 -3.79 16.28
C TYR A 156 -16.51 -5.26 16.34
N CYS A 157 -15.68 -6.15 16.89
CA CYS A 157 -16.03 -7.56 17.06
C CYS A 157 -17.27 -7.74 17.92
N ARG A 158 -17.38 -7.01 19.04
CA ARG A 158 -18.56 -7.05 19.91
C ARG A 158 -19.85 -6.63 19.19
N LYS A 159 -19.80 -5.54 18.42
CA LYS A 159 -20.97 -5.11 17.63
C LYS A 159 -21.39 -6.14 16.60
N ARG A 160 -20.46 -6.88 16.02
CA ARG A 160 -20.74 -7.91 15.02
C ARG A 160 -21.34 -9.18 15.64
N HIS A 161 -20.89 -9.55 16.84
CA HIS A 161 -21.45 -10.69 17.57
C HIS A 161 -22.85 -10.37 18.11
N SER A 162 -23.12 -9.16 18.55
CA SER A 162 -24.46 -8.75 18.99
C SER A 162 -25.51 -8.73 17.87
N VAL A 163 -25.09 -8.65 16.61
CA VAL A 163 -25.96 -8.75 15.43
C VAL A 163 -26.19 -10.21 15.00
N LEU A 164 -25.35 -11.14 15.49
CA LEU A 164 -25.38 -12.57 15.10
C LEU A 164 -25.97 -13.47 16.19
N GLU A 165 -26.40 -12.94 17.33
CA GLU A 165 -27.21 -13.71 18.25
C GLU A 165 -28.63 -13.82 17.66
N PRO A 166 -29.05 -15.00 17.15
CA PRO A 166 -30.45 -15.22 16.89
C PRO A 166 -31.16 -15.14 18.24
N THR A 167 -32.17 -14.33 18.32
CA THR A 167 -33.18 -14.42 19.38
C THR A 167 -33.68 -15.86 19.40
N LEU A 168 -33.07 -16.71 20.19
CA LEU A 168 -33.68 -17.92 20.69
C LEU A 168 -34.70 -17.47 21.74
N SER A 169 -35.83 -16.94 21.28
CA SER A 169 -37.02 -16.87 22.08
C SER A 169 -37.69 -18.24 22.01
N ALA A 170 -37.82 -18.79 23.17
CA ALA A 170 -38.49 -20.02 23.51
C ALA A 170 -39.84 -20.25 22.82
#